data_e85834cdf35346a9b64de7af68f52e78
#
_entry.id   e85834cdf35346a9b64de7af68f52e78
#
_cell.length_a   1.000
_cell.length_b   1.000
_cell.length_c   1.000
_cell.angle_alpha   90.00
_cell.angle_beta   90.00
_cell.angle_gamma   90.00
#
_symmetry.space_group_name_H-M   'P 1'
#
loop_
_entity.id
_entity.type
_entity.pdbx_description
1 polymer ?
#
loop_
_entity_poly.entity_id
_entity_poly.type
_entity_poly.pdbx_seq_one_letter_code
_entity_poly.pdbx_strand_id
1 'polypeptide(L)'
;RQFKGWVSVRTALAASLNVPAVRALVMVTPDAFHRQLAAVGLPLRESGDYLGYSLALGSPEVPLLHLTNAFRTLANGGRASAVAVAADAKPLFTPALDARAAFIVGDILSDGNARARTFGTDSVLATRFWSAVKTGTSKDMRDNWAVGWSERYTVGVWVGNASGAAMHDVS
;
A
#
# COMPACT_ATOMS: atom_id res chain seq x y z
N ARG A 1 -3.83 22.79 11.40
CA ARG A 1 -2.82 21.95 10.67
C ARG A 1 -2.00 22.88 9.78
N GLN A 2 -0.68 22.93 9.99
CA GLN A 2 0.21 23.73 9.12
C GLN A 2 0.68 22.85 7.96
N PHE A 3 0.62 23.40 6.74
CA PHE A 3 1.23 22.76 5.58
C PHE A 3 2.76 22.80 5.69
N LYS A 4 3.41 21.69 5.36
CA LYS A 4 4.86 21.52 5.56
C LYS A 4 5.72 22.06 4.38
N GLY A 5 5.10 22.75 3.40
CA GLY A 5 5.79 23.21 2.20
C GLY A 5 6.20 22.05 1.28
N TRP A 6 7.32 22.21 0.58
CA TRP A 6 7.87 21.18 -0.31
C TRP A 6 8.42 20.00 0.46
N VAL A 7 8.08 18.77 0.02
CA VAL A 7 8.57 17.52 0.55
C VAL A 7 9.06 16.62 -0.59
N SER A 8 10.07 15.80 -0.34
CA SER A 8 10.50 14.81 -1.32
C SER A 8 9.44 13.71 -1.49
N VAL A 9 9.43 13.03 -2.64
CA VAL A 9 8.57 11.86 -2.88
C VAL A 9 8.83 10.77 -1.84
N ARG A 10 10.10 10.54 -1.47
CA ARG A 10 10.51 9.61 -0.41
C ARG A 10 9.81 9.93 0.91
N THR A 11 9.94 11.13 1.39
CA THR A 11 9.29 11.57 2.65
C THR A 11 7.77 11.49 2.54
N ALA A 12 7.20 11.89 1.41
CA ALA A 12 5.74 11.88 1.21
C ALA A 12 5.16 10.48 1.31
N LEU A 13 5.76 9.49 0.65
CA LEU A 13 5.29 8.11 0.66
C LEU A 13 5.60 7.41 1.98
N ALA A 14 6.85 7.49 2.47
CA ALA A 14 7.24 6.80 3.71
C ALA A 14 6.51 7.33 4.94
N ALA A 15 6.30 8.66 5.04
CA ALA A 15 5.56 9.29 6.13
C ALA A 15 4.03 9.31 5.92
N SER A 16 3.52 8.68 4.87
CA SER A 16 2.09 8.54 4.59
C SER A 16 1.33 9.88 4.49
N LEU A 17 1.90 10.86 3.77
CA LEU A 17 1.30 12.19 3.66
C LEU A 17 0.17 12.21 2.63
N ASN A 18 -1.04 12.55 3.06
CA ASN A 18 -2.26 12.50 2.22
C ASN A 18 -2.23 13.51 1.05
N VAL A 19 -1.83 14.76 1.29
CA VAL A 19 -1.86 15.80 0.26
C VAL A 19 -0.97 15.46 -0.94
N PRO A 20 0.30 15.01 -0.76
CA PRO A 20 1.10 14.56 -1.89
C PRO A 20 0.52 13.35 -2.62
N ALA A 21 -0.11 12.40 -1.91
CA ALA A 21 -0.76 11.24 -2.54
C ALA A 21 -1.89 11.67 -3.49
N VAL A 22 -2.77 12.57 -3.02
CA VAL A 22 -3.85 13.13 -3.87
C VAL A 22 -3.28 13.90 -5.06
N ARG A 23 -2.22 14.70 -4.86
CA ARG A 23 -1.57 15.42 -5.95
C ARG A 23 -0.94 14.50 -6.99
N ALA A 24 -0.35 13.39 -6.55
CA ALA A 24 0.15 12.37 -7.47
C ALA A 24 -1.00 11.76 -8.31
N LEU A 25 -2.15 11.48 -7.69
CA LEU A 25 -3.31 10.96 -8.42
C LEU A 25 -3.88 11.98 -9.41
N VAL A 26 -3.85 13.29 -9.10
CA VAL A 26 -4.22 14.33 -10.08
C VAL A 26 -3.33 14.29 -11.32
N MET A 27 -2.03 14.00 -11.18
CA MET A 27 -1.11 13.89 -12.30
C MET A 27 -1.31 12.59 -13.12
N VAL A 28 -1.68 11.49 -12.45
CA VAL A 28 -1.83 10.15 -13.05
C VAL A 28 -3.23 9.93 -13.60
N THR A 29 -4.24 10.55 -13.04
CA THR A 29 -5.69 10.37 -13.19
C THR A 29 -6.25 9.14 -12.45
N PRO A 30 -7.50 9.22 -11.93
CA PRO A 30 -8.15 8.10 -11.25
C PRO A 30 -8.28 6.85 -12.12
N ASP A 31 -8.63 7.01 -13.39
CA ASP A 31 -8.79 5.90 -14.33
C ASP A 31 -7.48 5.16 -14.63
N ALA A 32 -6.39 5.90 -14.85
CA ALA A 32 -5.10 5.27 -15.08
C ALA A 32 -4.63 4.51 -13.84
N PHE A 33 -4.85 5.06 -12.65
CA PHE A 33 -4.53 4.41 -11.40
C PHE A 33 -5.41 3.17 -11.15
N HIS A 34 -6.70 3.26 -11.43
CA HIS A 34 -7.64 2.13 -11.35
C HIS A 34 -7.17 0.95 -12.23
N ARG A 35 -6.81 1.21 -13.49
CA ARG A 35 -6.25 0.18 -14.38
C ARG A 35 -4.96 -0.42 -13.83
N GLN A 36 -4.10 0.41 -13.24
CA GLN A 36 -2.86 -0.06 -12.64
C GLN A 36 -3.11 -0.95 -11.40
N LEU A 37 -4.10 -0.62 -10.57
CA LEU A 37 -4.51 -1.47 -9.44
C LEU A 37 -4.98 -2.85 -9.92
N ALA A 38 -5.81 -2.90 -10.95
CA ALA A 38 -6.23 -4.17 -11.55
C ALA A 38 -5.02 -4.98 -12.08
N ALA A 39 -4.07 -4.33 -12.76
CA ALA A 39 -2.88 -4.99 -13.30
C ALA A 39 -2.00 -5.62 -12.21
N VAL A 40 -1.87 -4.98 -11.03
CA VAL A 40 -1.11 -5.54 -9.91
C VAL A 40 -1.87 -6.57 -9.08
N GLY A 41 -3.10 -6.93 -9.48
CA GLY A 41 -3.90 -7.96 -8.84
C GLY A 41 -4.89 -7.45 -7.79
N LEU A 42 -5.23 -6.17 -7.83
CA LEU A 42 -6.24 -5.53 -6.97
C LEU A 42 -7.38 -4.94 -7.81
N PRO A 43 -8.24 -5.75 -8.42
CA PRO A 43 -9.39 -5.24 -9.16
C PRO A 43 -10.41 -4.62 -8.19
N LEU A 44 -10.87 -3.42 -8.50
CA LEU A 44 -11.91 -2.73 -7.76
C LEU A 44 -13.27 -2.94 -8.43
N ARG A 45 -14.36 -2.87 -7.66
CA ARG A 45 -15.73 -3.01 -8.18
C ARG A 45 -16.19 -1.74 -8.89
N GLU A 46 -15.88 -0.59 -8.31
CA GLU A 46 -16.26 0.72 -8.80
C GLU A 46 -15.21 1.22 -9.79
N SER A 47 -15.66 2.05 -10.75
CA SER A 47 -14.77 2.70 -11.73
C SER A 47 -13.89 3.78 -11.10
N GLY A 48 -12.80 4.13 -11.78
CA GLY A 48 -11.93 5.23 -11.35
C GLY A 48 -12.67 6.57 -11.26
N ASP A 49 -13.56 6.85 -12.20
CA ASP A 49 -14.38 8.08 -12.22
C ASP A 49 -15.33 8.16 -11.02
N TYR A 50 -15.98 7.04 -10.65
CA TYR A 50 -16.86 6.98 -9.49
C TYR A 50 -16.10 7.24 -8.18
N LEU A 51 -14.93 6.63 -8.03
CA LEU A 51 -14.09 6.76 -6.84
C LEU A 51 -13.39 8.12 -6.77
N GLY A 52 -13.09 8.72 -7.93
CA GLY A 52 -12.44 10.01 -8.04
C GLY A 52 -11.12 10.06 -7.28
N TYR A 53 -10.78 11.23 -6.74
CA TYR A 53 -9.51 11.46 -6.04
C TYR A 53 -9.43 10.83 -4.64
N SER A 54 -10.54 10.38 -4.07
CA SER A 54 -10.53 9.63 -2.81
C SER A 54 -9.80 8.30 -2.93
N LEU A 55 -9.69 7.77 -4.15
CA LEU A 55 -8.92 6.57 -4.47
C LEU A 55 -7.45 6.66 -4.03
N ALA A 56 -6.86 7.87 -4.03
CA ALA A 56 -5.49 8.09 -3.53
C ALA A 56 -5.32 7.79 -2.03
N LEU A 57 -6.41 7.79 -1.28
CA LEU A 57 -6.43 7.59 0.17
C LEU A 57 -7.04 6.24 0.57
N GLY A 58 -7.34 5.39 -0.41
CA GLY A 58 -7.83 4.03 -0.16
C GLY A 58 -9.32 3.97 0.18
N SER A 59 -10.17 4.76 -0.50
CA SER A 59 -11.62 4.76 -0.29
C SER A 59 -12.34 3.44 -0.62
N PRO A 60 -11.89 2.61 -1.59
CA PRO A 60 -12.58 1.36 -1.89
C PRO A 60 -12.38 0.30 -0.81
N GLU A 61 -13.42 -0.51 -0.62
CA GLU A 61 -13.31 -1.74 0.16
C GLU A 61 -12.55 -2.80 -0.64
N VAL A 62 -11.57 -3.43 0.00
CA VAL A 62 -10.73 -4.44 -0.66
C VAL A 62 -10.52 -5.66 0.25
N PRO A 63 -10.52 -6.88 -0.29
CA PRO A 63 -10.15 -8.07 0.47
C PRO A 63 -8.67 -8.04 0.88
N LEU A 64 -8.37 -8.42 2.13
CA LEU A 64 -7.00 -8.52 2.66
C LEU A 64 -6.09 -9.34 1.73
N LEU A 65 -6.58 -10.46 1.22
CA LEU A 65 -5.81 -11.33 0.32
C LEU A 65 -5.40 -10.60 -0.96
N HIS A 66 -6.32 -9.84 -1.59
CA HIS A 66 -6.03 -9.13 -2.83
C HIS A 66 -5.05 -7.98 -2.59
N LEU A 67 -5.21 -7.22 -1.51
CA LEU A 67 -4.27 -6.16 -1.17
C LEU A 67 -2.87 -6.72 -0.89
N THR A 68 -2.79 -7.80 -0.11
CA THR A 68 -1.51 -8.48 0.17
C THR A 68 -0.87 -9.00 -1.12
N ASN A 69 -1.67 -9.55 -2.04
CA ASN A 69 -1.17 -10.02 -3.34
C ASN A 69 -0.67 -8.88 -4.24
N ALA A 70 -1.31 -7.71 -4.19
CA ALA A 70 -0.81 -6.52 -4.91
C ALA A 70 0.55 -6.07 -4.37
N PHE A 71 0.77 -6.11 -3.06
CA PHE A 71 2.09 -5.87 -2.46
C PHE A 71 3.11 -6.96 -2.83
N ARG A 72 2.68 -8.22 -2.97
CA ARG A 72 3.53 -9.29 -3.50
C ARG A 72 3.99 -9.01 -4.94
N THR A 73 3.19 -8.33 -5.74
CA THR A 73 3.61 -7.87 -7.07
C THR A 73 4.78 -6.90 -6.98
N LEU A 74 4.79 -5.98 -6.02
CA LEU A 74 5.94 -5.10 -5.75
C LEU A 74 7.16 -5.92 -5.29
N ALA A 75 6.97 -6.86 -4.36
CA ALA A 75 8.03 -7.75 -3.87
C ALA A 75 8.67 -8.59 -4.98
N ASN A 76 7.90 -8.95 -6.00
CA ASN A 76 8.35 -9.70 -7.17
C ASN A 76 8.86 -8.80 -8.33
N GLY A 77 9.30 -7.58 -8.03
CA GLY A 77 9.85 -6.66 -9.03
C GLY A 77 8.84 -6.25 -10.11
N GLY A 78 7.58 -6.08 -9.73
CA GLY A 78 6.52 -5.64 -10.63
C GLY A 78 5.83 -6.77 -11.42
N ARG A 79 6.06 -8.04 -11.08
CA ARG A 79 5.44 -9.20 -11.73
C ARG A 79 4.28 -9.73 -10.91
N ALA A 80 3.08 -9.65 -11.45
CA ALA A 80 1.85 -10.15 -10.84
C ALA A 80 1.63 -11.65 -11.14
N SER A 81 1.00 -12.35 -10.21
CA SER A 81 0.43 -13.67 -10.45
C SER A 81 -0.80 -13.91 -9.57
N ALA A 82 -1.65 -14.84 -9.94
CA ALA A 82 -2.70 -15.32 -9.06
C ALA A 82 -2.11 -15.91 -7.76
N VAL A 83 -2.90 -15.88 -6.70
CA VAL A 83 -2.57 -16.61 -5.47
C VAL A 83 -2.73 -18.11 -5.72
N ALA A 84 -1.72 -18.89 -5.35
CA ALA A 84 -1.73 -20.34 -5.42
C ALA A 84 -1.75 -20.90 -3.99
N VAL A 85 -2.71 -21.78 -3.70
CA VAL A 85 -2.87 -22.43 -2.39
C VAL A 85 -2.37 -23.88 -2.40
N ALA A 86 -2.31 -24.51 -3.57
CA ALA A 86 -1.78 -25.87 -3.69
C ALA A 86 -0.24 -25.84 -3.76
N ALA A 87 0.40 -26.78 -3.05
CA ALA A 87 1.87 -26.82 -2.96
C ALA A 87 2.56 -27.10 -4.30
N ASP A 88 1.88 -27.77 -5.21
CA ASP A 88 2.34 -28.10 -6.58
C ASP A 88 1.96 -27.03 -7.62
N ALA A 89 1.20 -26.02 -7.24
CA ALA A 89 0.79 -24.96 -8.14
C ALA A 89 2.01 -24.14 -8.62
N LYS A 90 2.07 -23.94 -9.93
CA LYS A 90 3.10 -23.13 -10.58
C LYS A 90 2.46 -21.81 -11.03
N PRO A 91 2.54 -20.73 -10.23
CA PRO A 91 1.94 -19.45 -10.60
C PRO A 91 2.60 -18.88 -11.85
N LEU A 92 1.79 -18.46 -12.81
CA LEU A 92 2.25 -17.76 -14.00
C LEU A 92 2.43 -16.28 -13.65
N PHE A 93 3.66 -15.79 -13.78
CA PHE A 93 3.97 -14.38 -13.54
C PHE A 93 3.90 -13.56 -14.83
N THR A 94 3.18 -12.45 -14.79
CA THR A 94 3.05 -11.48 -15.89
C THR A 94 3.58 -10.12 -15.46
N PRO A 95 4.27 -9.35 -16.35
CA PRO A 95 4.65 -7.98 -16.05
C PRO A 95 3.40 -7.12 -15.78
N ALA A 96 3.37 -6.42 -14.66
CA ALA A 96 2.27 -5.55 -14.25
C ALA A 96 2.74 -4.14 -13.88
N LEU A 97 4.01 -3.98 -13.52
CA LEU A 97 4.62 -2.71 -13.15
C LEU A 97 6.08 -2.70 -13.62
N ASP A 98 6.61 -1.53 -13.95
CA ASP A 98 8.05 -1.39 -14.24
C ASP A 98 8.89 -1.82 -13.03
N ALA A 99 9.88 -2.69 -13.26
CA ALA A 99 10.72 -3.22 -12.18
C ALA A 99 11.49 -2.13 -11.43
N ARG A 100 11.88 -1.04 -12.11
CA ARG A 100 12.54 0.11 -11.48
C ARG A 100 11.58 0.86 -10.56
N ALA A 101 10.31 1.00 -10.97
CA ALA A 101 9.28 1.61 -10.13
C ALA A 101 9.01 0.75 -8.89
N ALA A 102 8.90 -0.56 -9.04
CA ALA A 102 8.75 -1.49 -7.91
C ALA A 102 9.94 -1.40 -6.94
N PHE A 103 11.18 -1.34 -7.46
CA PHE A 103 12.39 -1.16 -6.67
C PHE A 103 12.37 0.16 -5.89
N ILE A 104 12.08 1.30 -6.56
CA ILE A 104 12.03 2.61 -5.93
C ILE A 104 10.99 2.66 -4.81
N VAL A 105 9.81 2.09 -5.03
CA VAL A 105 8.77 2.00 -3.99
C VAL A 105 9.25 1.16 -2.81
N GLY A 106 9.86 0.01 -3.07
CA GLY A 106 10.44 -0.86 -2.03
C GLY A 106 11.51 -0.16 -1.21
N ASP A 107 12.43 0.53 -1.88
CA ASP A 107 13.49 1.31 -1.26
C ASP A 107 12.93 2.43 -0.35
N ILE A 108 11.93 3.16 -0.82
CA ILE A 108 11.26 4.19 -0.03
C ILE A 108 10.55 3.59 1.20
N LEU A 109 9.82 2.49 1.02
CA LEU A 109 9.04 1.87 2.10
C LEU A 109 9.90 1.09 3.09
N SER A 110 11.15 0.78 2.78
CA SER A 110 12.12 0.21 3.71
C SER A 110 12.89 1.26 4.51
N ASP A 111 12.82 2.53 4.13
CA ASP A 111 13.55 3.63 4.75
C ASP A 111 12.91 4.05 6.09
N GLY A 112 13.44 3.51 7.19
CA GLY A 112 13.00 3.85 8.55
C GLY A 112 13.18 5.33 8.89
N ASN A 113 14.24 5.98 8.39
CA ASN A 113 14.49 7.41 8.65
C ASN A 113 13.44 8.29 7.96
N ALA A 114 13.07 7.95 6.72
CA ALA A 114 12.01 8.68 6.01
C ALA A 114 10.63 8.51 6.69
N ARG A 115 10.39 7.37 7.37
CA ARG A 115 9.18 7.12 8.18
C ARG A 115 9.18 7.83 9.53
N ALA A 116 10.35 8.08 10.11
CA ALA A 116 10.49 8.57 11.49
C ALA A 116 9.67 9.85 11.76
N ARG A 117 9.44 10.65 10.73
CA ARG A 117 8.64 11.89 10.84
C ARG A 117 7.19 11.66 11.31
N THR A 118 6.60 10.51 11.00
CA THR A 118 5.22 10.17 11.38
C THR A 118 5.18 9.11 12.46
N PHE A 119 6.10 8.15 12.41
CA PHE A 119 6.07 6.95 13.26
C PHE A 119 7.14 6.95 14.37
N GLY A 120 7.99 8.00 14.44
CA GLY A 120 9.11 8.04 15.37
C GLY A 120 10.30 7.17 14.93
N THR A 121 11.42 7.34 15.62
CA THR A 121 12.65 6.57 15.38
C THR A 121 12.58 5.15 15.93
N ASP A 122 11.83 4.94 17.02
CA ASP A 122 11.64 3.64 17.69
C ASP A 122 10.32 2.96 17.25
N SER A 123 10.01 3.08 15.96
CA SER A 123 8.78 2.52 15.41
C SER A 123 8.76 0.99 15.53
N VAL A 124 7.63 0.42 15.96
CA VAL A 124 7.36 -1.02 15.94
C VAL A 124 7.42 -1.64 14.53
N LEU A 125 7.42 -0.79 13.49
CA LEU A 125 7.60 -1.20 12.10
C LEU A 125 9.07 -1.45 11.73
N ALA A 126 10.03 -1.13 12.63
CA ALA A 126 11.44 -1.44 12.43
C ALA A 126 11.68 -2.93 12.67
N THR A 127 12.23 -3.61 11.68
CA THR A 127 12.58 -5.03 11.75
C THR A 127 14.09 -5.21 11.83
N ARG A 128 14.55 -6.37 12.32
CA ARG A 128 15.99 -6.73 12.35
C ARG A 128 16.54 -7.19 11.01
N PHE A 129 15.68 -7.30 10.01
CA PHE A 129 15.99 -7.68 8.63
C PHE A 129 15.37 -6.65 7.69
N TRP A 130 15.82 -6.65 6.44
CA TRP A 130 15.24 -5.75 5.43
C TRP A 130 13.75 -6.02 5.24
N SER A 131 12.95 -4.99 5.35
CA SER A 131 11.53 -5.05 5.05
C SER A 131 11.00 -3.70 4.58
N ALA A 132 10.08 -3.74 3.64
CA ALA A 132 9.32 -2.59 3.18
C ALA A 132 7.89 -2.70 3.74
N VAL A 133 7.40 -1.64 4.41
CA VAL A 133 6.11 -1.68 5.11
C VAL A 133 5.31 -0.41 4.83
N LYS A 134 3.99 -0.57 4.66
CA LYS A 134 3.03 0.52 4.58
C LYS A 134 1.83 0.24 5.49
N THR A 135 1.48 1.22 6.28
CA THR A 135 0.27 1.21 7.11
C THR A 135 -0.86 1.98 6.46
N GLY A 136 -2.08 1.68 6.87
CA GLY A 136 -3.29 2.42 6.51
C GLY A 136 -4.27 2.41 7.68
N THR A 137 -4.94 3.54 7.89
CA THR A 137 -6.01 3.66 8.90
C THR A 137 -7.19 4.34 8.24
N SER A 138 -8.35 3.72 8.28
CA SER A 138 -9.58 4.31 7.75
C SER A 138 -10.14 5.40 8.68
N LYS A 139 -11.11 6.15 8.18
CA LYS A 139 -11.81 7.17 8.96
C LYS A 139 -12.44 6.52 10.21
N ASP A 140 -12.34 7.21 11.34
CA ASP A 140 -12.86 6.77 12.65
C ASP A 140 -12.22 5.45 13.14
N MET A 141 -10.99 5.13 12.69
CA MET A 141 -10.25 3.92 13.10
C MET A 141 -11.07 2.62 12.95
N ARG A 142 -11.88 2.50 11.88
CA ARG A 142 -12.65 1.29 11.61
C ARG A 142 -11.79 0.15 11.12
N ASP A 143 -10.74 0.51 10.38
CA ASP A 143 -9.77 -0.42 9.81
C ASP A 143 -8.37 0.05 10.09
N ASN A 144 -7.54 -0.83 10.63
CA ASN A 144 -6.11 -0.66 10.72
C ASN A 144 -5.41 -1.72 9.88
N TRP A 145 -4.54 -1.27 8.98
CA TRP A 145 -3.82 -2.08 8.03
C TRP A 145 -2.32 -1.95 8.23
N ALA A 146 -1.64 -3.07 8.14
CA ALA A 146 -0.19 -3.11 7.92
C ALA A 146 0.10 -4.14 6.85
N VAL A 147 0.71 -3.71 5.75
CA VAL A 147 1.12 -4.61 4.67
C VAL A 147 2.58 -4.35 4.36
N GLY A 148 3.35 -5.43 4.22
CA GLY A 148 4.77 -5.31 3.95
C GLY A 148 5.35 -6.59 3.38
N TRP A 149 6.61 -6.52 2.98
CA TRP A 149 7.34 -7.68 2.47
C TRP A 149 8.81 -7.64 2.87
N SER A 150 9.40 -8.80 2.90
CA SER A 150 10.83 -9.05 3.04
C SER A 150 11.35 -9.79 1.79
N GLU A 151 12.58 -10.26 1.83
CA GLU A 151 13.14 -11.07 0.75
C GLU A 151 12.35 -12.39 0.51
N ARG A 152 11.62 -12.88 1.50
CA ARG A 152 10.97 -14.20 1.46
C ARG A 152 9.46 -14.16 1.58
N TYR A 153 8.91 -13.18 2.30
CA TYR A 153 7.50 -13.18 2.69
C TYR A 153 6.85 -11.85 2.35
N THR A 154 5.59 -11.91 1.93
CA THR A 154 4.68 -10.77 1.89
C THR A 154 3.59 -11.02 2.92
N VAL A 155 3.38 -10.07 3.82
CA VAL A 155 2.46 -10.19 4.95
C VAL A 155 1.47 -9.03 4.92
N GLY A 156 0.19 -9.36 5.05
CA GLY A 156 -0.87 -8.38 5.26
C GLY A 156 -1.58 -8.65 6.58
N VAL A 157 -1.78 -7.60 7.35
CA VAL A 157 -2.54 -7.64 8.61
C VAL A 157 -3.66 -6.61 8.55
N TRP A 158 -4.85 -7.02 8.92
CA TRP A 158 -5.99 -6.16 9.13
C TRP A 158 -6.53 -6.35 10.54
N VAL A 159 -6.82 -5.24 11.20
CA VAL A 159 -7.48 -5.21 12.50
C VAL A 159 -8.69 -4.31 12.40
N GLY A 160 -9.84 -4.84 12.77
CA GLY A 160 -11.12 -4.14 12.70
C GLY A 160 -12.24 -4.96 13.30
N ASN A 161 -13.41 -4.34 13.44
CA ASN A 161 -14.62 -5.04 13.85
C ASN A 161 -15.35 -5.62 12.63
N ALA A 162 -15.79 -6.86 12.71
CA ALA A 162 -16.56 -7.50 11.63
C ALA A 162 -17.86 -6.74 11.31
N SER A 163 -18.41 -6.01 12.28
CA SER A 163 -19.58 -5.14 12.11
C SER A 163 -19.27 -3.80 11.43
N GLY A 164 -17.99 -3.46 11.18
CA GLY A 164 -17.57 -2.14 10.71
C GLY A 164 -17.65 -1.03 11.78
N ALA A 165 -17.84 -1.38 13.06
CA ALA A 165 -17.82 -0.40 14.14
C ALA A 165 -16.43 0.20 14.33
N ALA A 166 -16.37 1.47 14.76
CA ALA A 166 -15.12 2.14 15.09
C ALA A 166 -14.39 1.41 16.23
N MET A 167 -13.08 1.44 16.17
CA MET A 167 -12.21 1.00 17.25
C MET A 167 -11.72 2.20 18.07
N HIS A 168 -11.27 1.96 19.30
CA HIS A 168 -10.70 2.97 20.17
C HIS A 168 -9.30 2.56 20.59
N ASP A 169 -8.37 3.52 20.67
CA ASP A 169 -7.00 3.36 21.17
C ASP A 169 -6.17 2.27 20.48
N VAL A 170 -6.35 2.07 19.16
CA VAL A 170 -5.67 1.00 18.38
C VAL A 170 -4.76 1.52 17.26
N SER A 171 -4.45 2.82 17.23
CA SER A 171 -3.57 3.42 16.20
C SER A 171 -2.41 4.19 16.81
#